data_f47941b6667269bc3791b78450ba1140
#
_entry.id   f47941b6667269bc3791b78450ba1140
#
_cell.length_a   1.000
_cell.length_b   1.000
_cell.length_c   1.000
_cell.angle_alpha   90.00
_cell.angle_beta   90.00
_cell.angle_gamma   90.00
#
_symmetry.space_group_name_H-M   'P 1'
#
loop_
_entity.id
_entity.type
_entity.pdbx_description
1 polymer ?
#
loop_
_entity_poly.entity_id
_entity_poly.type
_entity_poly.pdbx_seq_one_letter_code
_entity_poly.pdbx_strand_id
1 'polypeptide(L)'
;MQTKGPENVKTRKPLIEALIGLGWSEKQIKSEPEWRVPKIPSEATKREKGQRFESYPVDLVIFDSEEHFDDWEHVQILFETKKPSVEEGISQLEIYLSLEPRAVAGYWTNGTQVSALYKTASGKYKRVDNVGLPRPTDNLFLPGDKPLFWTDLITPTTLELKRVFKDLLNSIVSSDTKSTRRDDQLNQLCNILLVKLESDKRAKNVPNVQVIFQVEETEIKTATKIKEYFESVKRTQNDLFSGIQDQEINLDDATIHLVAYELGNKRLLDTSIDSLATAFQVFRTESLKSEEGQYFTPLPVISSCVRLLDITYDDKIIDPACGSGAFLLECFKQFKQKYPTIDAGDAKAWAQRHLYGVDKDQINVKLTKAMLIILGDGSTHTYLGDSIRRNLWNKYWPQLAASLQNESFTCIVTNPPFGKNLKISAK
;
A
#
# COMPACT_ATOMS: atom_id res chain seq x y z
N MET A 1 26.09 31.56 -17.52
CA MET A 1 26.20 32.08 -16.15
C MET A 1 24.92 31.70 -15.42
N GLN A 2 24.94 30.66 -14.59
CA GLN A 2 23.81 30.30 -13.74
C GLN A 2 23.64 31.42 -12.70
N THR A 3 22.50 32.07 -12.70
CA THR A 3 22.15 33.04 -11.67
C THR A 3 22.01 32.31 -10.34
N LYS A 4 22.98 32.49 -9.45
CA LYS A 4 22.93 32.03 -8.04
C LYS A 4 21.91 32.85 -7.26
N GLY A 5 20.62 32.80 -7.65
CA GLY A 5 19.55 33.43 -6.89
C GLY A 5 19.20 32.65 -5.64
N PRO A 6 18.67 33.29 -4.59
CA PRO A 6 18.27 32.63 -3.33
C PRO A 6 17.27 31.46 -3.52
N GLU A 7 16.47 31.48 -4.56
CA GLU A 7 15.52 30.41 -4.92
C GLU A 7 16.22 29.14 -5.41
N ASN A 8 17.23 29.30 -6.25
CA ASN A 8 17.97 28.17 -6.80
C ASN A 8 18.67 27.37 -5.70
N VAL A 9 19.29 28.05 -4.75
CA VAL A 9 20.05 27.39 -3.67
C VAL A 9 19.13 26.83 -2.58
N LYS A 10 18.03 27.51 -2.23
CA LYS A 10 17.19 27.15 -1.06
C LYS A 10 16.05 26.20 -1.39
N THR A 11 15.57 26.16 -2.61
CA THR A 11 14.40 25.35 -2.97
C THR A 11 14.68 24.43 -4.16
N ARG A 12 15.18 24.95 -5.28
CA ARG A 12 15.30 24.18 -6.54
C ARG A 12 16.34 23.06 -6.45
N LYS A 13 17.52 23.34 -5.92
CA LYS A 13 18.57 22.32 -5.80
C LYS A 13 18.21 21.19 -4.83
N PRO A 14 17.71 21.46 -3.62
CA PRO A 14 17.18 20.42 -2.74
C PRO A 14 15.99 19.64 -3.36
N LEU A 15 15.16 20.30 -4.17
CA LEU A 15 14.06 19.63 -4.88
C LEU A 15 14.60 18.59 -5.89
N ILE A 16 15.59 18.94 -6.69
CA ILE A 16 16.20 18.01 -7.65
C ILE A 16 16.82 16.80 -6.91
N GLU A 17 17.56 17.05 -5.83
CA GLU A 17 18.14 15.98 -5.00
C GLU A 17 17.05 15.07 -4.41
N ALA A 18 15.93 15.66 -3.95
CA ALA A 18 14.79 14.91 -3.44
C ALA A 18 14.11 14.05 -4.52
N LEU A 19 13.91 14.60 -5.72
CA LEU A 19 13.34 13.88 -6.86
C LEU A 19 14.22 12.70 -7.29
N ILE A 20 15.54 12.89 -7.36
CA ILE A 20 16.49 11.81 -7.63
C ILE A 20 16.39 10.74 -6.53
N GLY A 21 16.32 11.14 -5.28
CA GLY A 21 16.13 10.24 -4.14
C GLY A 21 14.79 9.47 -4.17
N LEU A 22 13.80 9.98 -4.90
CA LEU A 22 12.50 9.34 -5.14
C LEU A 22 12.49 8.39 -6.36
N GLY A 23 13.60 8.32 -7.10
CA GLY A 23 13.78 7.40 -8.21
C GLY A 23 13.75 8.02 -9.61
N TRP A 24 13.62 9.36 -9.73
CA TRP A 24 13.78 10.03 -11.01
C TRP A 24 15.23 10.02 -11.46
N SER A 25 15.47 9.83 -12.74
CA SER A 25 16.81 9.98 -13.32
C SER A 25 17.16 11.45 -13.49
N GLU A 26 18.39 11.84 -13.18
CA GLU A 26 18.89 13.19 -13.47
C GLU A 26 18.75 13.58 -14.95
N LYS A 27 18.82 12.58 -15.86
CA LYS A 27 18.65 12.77 -17.30
C LYS A 27 17.20 12.98 -17.74
N GLN A 28 16.22 12.80 -16.84
CA GLN A 28 14.82 13.14 -17.12
C GLN A 28 14.46 14.53 -16.62
N ILE A 29 15.35 15.22 -15.90
CA ILE A 29 15.07 16.47 -15.22
C ILE A 29 15.80 17.62 -15.92
N LYS A 30 15.06 18.65 -16.33
CA LYS A 30 15.62 19.88 -16.91
C LYS A 30 15.18 21.10 -16.09
N SER A 31 16.08 22.03 -15.81
CA SER A 31 15.81 23.20 -14.99
C SER A 31 16.00 24.52 -15.77
N GLU A 32 15.43 25.62 -15.21
CA GLU A 32 15.66 26.96 -15.75
C GLU A 32 17.18 27.28 -15.87
N PRO A 33 17.64 28.01 -16.93
CA PRO A 33 16.82 28.70 -17.95
C PRO A 33 16.54 27.86 -19.21
N GLU A 34 16.79 26.58 -19.16
CA GLU A 34 16.88 25.73 -20.34
C GLU A 34 15.52 25.27 -20.88
N TRP A 35 14.47 25.31 -20.03
CA TRP A 35 13.11 25.01 -20.49
C TRP A 35 12.20 26.23 -20.43
N ARG A 36 11.43 26.42 -21.50
CA ARG A 36 10.53 27.55 -21.64
C ARG A 36 9.24 27.12 -22.34
N VAL A 37 8.09 27.62 -21.88
CA VAL A 37 6.79 27.40 -22.52
C VAL A 37 6.38 28.60 -23.36
N PRO A 38 5.85 28.40 -24.58
CA PRO A 38 5.37 29.48 -25.42
C PRO A 38 4.25 30.27 -24.74
N LYS A 39 4.20 31.60 -24.97
CA LYS A 39 3.10 32.43 -24.46
C LYS A 39 1.81 32.25 -25.26
N ILE A 40 1.88 31.74 -26.47
CA ILE A 40 0.75 31.57 -27.37
C ILE A 40 0.40 30.08 -27.48
N PRO A 41 -0.85 29.69 -27.16
CA PRO A 41 -1.26 28.26 -27.17
C PRO A 41 -1.10 27.60 -28.57
N SER A 42 -1.26 28.32 -29.66
CA SER A 42 -1.07 27.75 -30.98
C SER A 42 0.38 27.44 -31.34
N GLU A 43 1.35 28.05 -30.67
CA GLU A 43 2.78 27.74 -30.78
C GLU A 43 3.16 26.55 -29.89
N ALA A 44 2.42 26.33 -28.83
CA ALA A 44 2.66 25.21 -27.90
C ALA A 44 2.42 23.83 -28.55
N THR A 45 1.59 23.74 -29.56
CA THR A 45 1.25 22.50 -30.28
C THR A 45 2.04 22.31 -31.60
N LYS A 46 2.87 23.28 -32.00
CA LYS A 46 3.60 23.29 -33.29
C LYS A 46 5.05 23.72 -33.10
N ARG A 47 5.72 23.26 -32.09
CA ARG A 47 7.12 23.60 -31.80
C ARG A 47 8.03 22.95 -32.85
N GLU A 48 8.91 23.74 -33.45
CA GLU A 48 9.99 23.26 -34.28
C GLU A 48 11.34 23.52 -33.58
N LYS A 49 12.28 22.58 -33.72
CA LYS A 49 13.60 22.68 -33.11
C LYS A 49 14.33 23.94 -33.64
N GLY A 50 14.68 24.86 -32.73
CA GLY A 50 15.37 26.12 -33.09
C GLY A 50 14.47 27.34 -33.36
N GLN A 51 13.16 27.19 -33.28
CA GLN A 51 12.22 28.30 -33.41
C GLN A 51 12.30 29.24 -32.21
N ARG A 52 12.35 30.54 -32.43
CA ARG A 52 12.27 31.57 -31.40
C ARG A 52 10.81 32.01 -31.22
N PHE A 53 10.33 31.92 -29.98
CA PHE A 53 8.98 32.38 -29.60
C PHE A 53 9.04 33.17 -28.28
N GLU A 54 8.06 34.04 -28.07
CA GLU A 54 7.87 34.63 -26.74
C GLU A 54 7.46 33.55 -25.73
N SER A 55 8.14 33.46 -24.59
CA SER A 55 8.00 32.35 -23.72
C SER A 55 8.20 32.71 -22.24
N TYR A 56 7.62 31.89 -21.37
CA TYR A 56 7.86 31.91 -19.94
C TYR A 56 8.92 30.87 -19.56
N PRO A 57 9.87 31.22 -18.70
CA PRO A 57 10.77 30.22 -18.11
C PRO A 57 9.99 29.35 -17.12
N VAL A 58 10.26 28.04 -17.11
CA VAL A 58 9.71 27.10 -16.14
C VAL A 58 10.85 26.64 -15.23
N ASP A 59 10.62 26.60 -13.93
CA ASP A 59 11.68 26.33 -12.98
C ASP A 59 12.29 24.95 -13.13
N LEU A 60 11.43 23.92 -13.35
CA LEU A 60 11.88 22.55 -13.59
C LEU A 60 10.82 21.79 -14.38
N VAL A 61 11.27 20.92 -15.28
CA VAL A 61 10.45 20.03 -16.08
C VAL A 61 10.97 18.60 -15.95
N ILE A 62 10.05 17.64 -15.94
CA ILE A 62 10.37 16.21 -15.98
C ILE A 62 9.77 15.60 -17.25
N PHE A 63 10.56 14.80 -17.94
CA PHE A 63 10.18 14.04 -19.12
C PHE A 63 9.81 12.59 -18.72
N ASP A 64 8.99 11.93 -19.52
CA ASP A 64 8.48 10.58 -19.26
C ASP A 64 9.58 9.50 -19.27
N SER A 65 10.68 9.71 -20.00
CA SER A 65 11.83 8.81 -20.02
C SER A 65 13.15 9.55 -20.27
N GLU A 66 14.30 8.87 -20.05
CA GLU A 66 15.62 9.40 -20.38
C GLU A 66 15.81 9.59 -21.90
N GLU A 67 15.19 8.72 -22.70
CA GLU A 67 15.28 8.75 -24.16
C GLU A 67 14.60 9.99 -24.76
N HIS A 68 13.58 10.49 -24.06
CA HIS A 68 12.80 11.65 -24.47
C HIS A 68 13.25 12.96 -23.81
N PHE A 69 14.48 12.99 -23.30
CA PHE A 69 15.02 14.23 -22.73
C PHE A 69 15.04 15.35 -23.77
N ASP A 70 14.54 16.51 -23.36
CA ASP A 70 14.44 17.72 -24.20
C ASP A 70 13.41 17.61 -25.35
N ASP A 71 12.52 16.62 -25.30
CA ASP A 71 11.42 16.49 -26.25
C ASP A 71 10.12 17.03 -25.64
N TRP A 72 9.58 18.11 -26.23
CA TRP A 72 8.37 18.75 -25.72
C TRP A 72 7.11 17.87 -25.84
N GLU A 73 7.09 16.89 -26.73
CA GLU A 73 5.98 15.93 -26.86
C GLU A 73 5.92 14.94 -25.68
N HIS A 74 6.99 14.85 -24.92
CA HIS A 74 7.19 13.95 -23.82
C HIS A 74 7.33 14.62 -22.44
N VAL A 75 6.93 15.90 -22.36
CA VAL A 75 6.86 16.62 -21.08
C VAL A 75 5.77 16.00 -20.22
N GLN A 76 6.14 15.57 -19.02
CA GLN A 76 5.24 14.90 -18.11
C GLN A 76 4.81 15.79 -16.93
N ILE A 77 5.77 16.46 -16.29
CA ILE A 77 5.52 17.28 -15.09
C ILE A 77 6.20 18.63 -15.21
N LEU A 78 5.52 19.68 -14.78
CA LEU A 78 6.09 21.01 -14.59
C LEU A 78 6.19 21.35 -13.11
N PHE A 79 7.23 22.08 -12.71
CA PHE A 79 7.40 22.60 -11.37
C PHE A 79 7.55 24.11 -11.36
N GLU A 80 6.89 24.72 -10.38
CA GLU A 80 7.10 26.10 -9.95
C GLU A 80 7.64 26.11 -8.53
N THR A 81 8.77 26.76 -8.31
CA THR A 81 9.44 26.83 -7.00
C THR A 81 9.42 28.23 -6.44
N LYS A 82 9.22 28.36 -5.14
CA LYS A 82 9.25 29.65 -4.43
C LYS A 82 10.17 29.55 -3.21
N LYS A 83 10.49 30.72 -2.64
CA LYS A 83 11.23 30.80 -1.38
C LYS A 83 10.37 30.26 -0.21
N PRO A 84 10.98 29.73 0.86
CA PRO A 84 10.27 29.09 1.96
C PRO A 84 9.17 29.92 2.65
N SER A 85 9.11 31.21 2.49
CA SER A 85 8.08 32.09 3.08
C SER A 85 7.02 32.58 2.11
N VAL A 86 7.04 32.11 0.85
CA VAL A 86 6.16 32.58 -0.23
C VAL A 86 5.11 31.51 -0.54
N GLU A 87 3.85 31.90 -0.53
CA GLU A 87 2.70 31.04 -0.88
C GLU A 87 2.12 31.35 -2.26
N GLU A 88 2.67 32.34 -2.96
CA GLU A 88 2.24 32.74 -4.30
C GLU A 88 2.85 31.86 -5.39
N GLY A 89 2.29 31.87 -6.59
CA GLY A 89 2.87 31.22 -7.78
C GLY A 89 2.05 30.06 -8.35
N ILE A 90 1.01 29.59 -7.66
CA ILE A 90 0.14 28.51 -8.17
C ILE A 90 -0.58 28.94 -9.44
N SER A 91 -1.08 30.18 -9.51
CA SER A 91 -1.70 30.72 -10.72
C SER A 91 -0.71 30.80 -11.90
N GLN A 92 0.58 30.99 -11.61
CA GLN A 92 1.63 30.97 -12.63
C GLN A 92 1.83 29.54 -13.17
N LEU A 93 1.81 28.53 -12.31
CA LEU A 93 1.87 27.13 -12.70
C LEU A 93 0.64 26.72 -13.54
N GLU A 94 -0.57 27.21 -13.23
CA GLU A 94 -1.76 26.99 -14.03
C GLU A 94 -1.59 27.54 -15.45
N ILE A 95 -1.00 28.73 -15.59
CA ILE A 95 -0.70 29.31 -16.90
C ILE A 95 0.29 28.40 -17.66
N TYR A 96 1.35 27.95 -17.02
CA TYR A 96 2.32 27.06 -17.67
C TYR A 96 1.71 25.76 -18.15
N LEU A 97 0.88 25.12 -17.30
CA LEU A 97 0.18 23.90 -17.65
C LEU A 97 -0.82 24.09 -18.81
N SER A 98 -1.45 25.26 -18.90
CA SER A 98 -2.34 25.56 -20.01
C SER A 98 -1.60 25.76 -21.34
N LEU A 99 -0.33 26.19 -21.27
CA LEU A 99 0.58 26.38 -22.38
C LEU A 99 1.45 25.19 -22.73
N GLU A 100 1.47 24.16 -21.84
CA GLU A 100 2.17 22.90 -22.05
C GLU A 100 1.16 21.74 -22.10
N PRO A 101 0.52 21.50 -23.25
CA PRO A 101 -0.63 20.59 -23.34
C PRO A 101 -0.29 19.12 -23.08
N ARG A 102 0.99 18.75 -23.14
CA ARG A 102 1.47 17.39 -22.88
C ARG A 102 1.68 17.13 -21.40
N ALA A 103 1.98 18.15 -20.60
CA ALA A 103 2.13 17.97 -19.17
C ALA A 103 0.82 17.45 -18.54
N VAL A 104 0.92 16.40 -17.76
CA VAL A 104 -0.23 15.76 -17.09
C VAL A 104 -0.46 16.32 -15.70
N ALA A 105 0.59 16.84 -15.07
CA ALA A 105 0.52 17.44 -13.75
C ALA A 105 1.52 18.59 -13.59
N GLY A 106 1.24 19.47 -12.66
CA GLY A 106 2.16 20.50 -12.18
C GLY A 106 2.31 20.46 -10.68
N TYR A 107 3.49 20.77 -10.19
CA TYR A 107 3.78 20.81 -8.76
C TYR A 107 4.35 22.17 -8.39
N TRP A 108 3.76 22.75 -7.36
CA TRP A 108 4.27 23.95 -6.71
C TRP A 108 4.92 23.58 -5.37
N THR A 109 6.07 24.17 -5.07
CA THR A 109 6.69 24.01 -3.76
C THR A 109 7.52 25.23 -3.34
N ASN A 110 7.50 25.50 -2.04
CA ASN A 110 8.39 26.47 -1.41
C ASN A 110 9.47 25.79 -0.53
N GLY A 111 9.64 24.48 -0.66
CA GLY A 111 10.56 23.68 0.13
C GLY A 111 9.99 23.17 1.48
N THR A 112 8.85 23.70 1.94
CA THR A 112 8.14 23.26 3.14
C THR A 112 6.77 22.71 2.86
N GLN A 113 6.12 23.23 1.83
CA GLN A 113 4.80 22.83 1.36
C GLN A 113 4.89 22.36 -0.09
N VAL A 114 4.05 21.43 -0.46
CA VAL A 114 3.90 20.95 -1.83
C VAL A 114 2.42 20.93 -2.18
N SER A 115 2.06 21.55 -3.31
CA SER A 115 0.72 21.48 -3.91
C SER A 115 0.84 20.94 -5.32
N ALA A 116 -0.12 20.11 -5.73
CA ALA A 116 -0.21 19.58 -7.08
C ALA A 116 -1.42 20.15 -7.83
N LEU A 117 -1.26 20.33 -9.12
CA LEU A 117 -2.31 20.64 -10.10
C LEU A 117 -2.42 19.46 -11.05
N TYR A 118 -3.50 18.70 -10.96
CA TYR A 118 -3.76 17.57 -11.84
C TYR A 118 -4.72 17.96 -12.96
N LYS A 119 -4.42 17.51 -14.16
CA LYS A 119 -5.30 17.70 -15.31
C LYS A 119 -6.51 16.79 -15.20
N THR A 120 -7.71 17.37 -15.29
CA THR A 120 -8.97 16.61 -15.28
C THR A 120 -9.32 16.10 -16.68
N ALA A 121 -10.21 15.13 -16.78
CA ALA A 121 -10.73 14.64 -18.06
C ALA A 121 -11.37 15.74 -18.92
N SER A 122 -11.89 16.81 -18.28
CA SER A 122 -12.42 17.99 -18.97
C SER A 122 -11.36 18.98 -19.45
N GLY A 123 -10.07 18.69 -19.23
CA GLY A 123 -8.94 19.57 -19.58
C GLY A 123 -8.71 20.74 -18.63
N LYS A 124 -9.47 20.83 -17.52
CA LYS A 124 -9.23 21.78 -16.43
C LYS A 124 -8.20 21.22 -15.46
N TYR A 125 -7.69 22.06 -14.56
CA TYR A 125 -6.78 21.65 -13.50
C TYR A 125 -7.48 21.70 -12.15
N LYS A 126 -7.25 20.69 -11.32
CA LYS A 126 -7.70 20.65 -9.92
C LYS A 126 -6.48 20.68 -9.01
N ARG A 127 -6.52 21.61 -8.06
CA ARG A 127 -5.49 21.75 -7.04
C ARG A 127 -5.73 20.77 -5.89
N VAL A 128 -4.65 20.15 -5.43
CA VAL A 128 -4.59 19.33 -4.22
C VAL A 128 -3.40 19.84 -3.40
N ASP A 129 -3.65 20.24 -2.16
CA ASP A 129 -2.63 20.76 -1.26
C ASP A 129 -2.07 19.67 -0.36
N ASN A 130 -0.89 19.93 0.21
CA ASN A 130 -0.20 19.03 1.14
C ASN A 130 0.08 17.62 0.58
N VAL A 131 0.42 17.56 -0.70
CA VAL A 131 0.81 16.30 -1.36
C VAL A 131 2.31 16.03 -1.17
N GLY A 132 2.73 14.77 -1.40
CA GLY A 132 4.13 14.42 -1.55
C GLY A 132 4.71 14.87 -2.89
N LEU A 133 6.05 14.90 -3.01
CA LEU A 133 6.70 15.02 -4.33
C LEU A 133 6.42 13.78 -5.17
N PRO A 134 6.23 13.92 -6.49
CA PRO A 134 5.90 12.81 -7.37
C PRO A 134 7.06 11.82 -7.50
N ARG A 135 6.74 10.56 -7.67
CA ARG A 135 7.66 9.47 -8.03
C ARG A 135 7.43 9.05 -9.48
N PRO A 136 8.40 8.41 -10.14
CA PRO A 136 8.21 7.87 -11.49
C PRO A 136 7.05 6.87 -11.59
N THR A 137 6.72 6.21 -10.48
CA THR A 137 5.67 5.18 -10.39
C THR A 137 4.31 5.72 -9.96
N ASP A 138 4.21 7.01 -9.64
CA ASP A 138 2.95 7.59 -9.20
C ASP A 138 1.98 7.79 -10.36
N ASN A 139 0.70 7.64 -10.07
CA ASN A 139 -0.34 8.03 -11.01
C ASN A 139 -0.46 9.57 -10.99
N LEU A 140 -0.01 10.21 -12.05
CA LEU A 140 0.00 11.67 -12.20
C LEU A 140 -1.35 12.27 -12.62
N PHE A 141 -2.37 11.42 -12.76
CA PHE A 141 -3.73 11.89 -13.01
C PHE A 141 -4.43 12.18 -11.68
N LEU A 142 -5.43 13.07 -11.74
CA LEU A 142 -6.25 13.35 -10.56
C LEU A 142 -6.82 12.04 -10.02
N PRO A 143 -6.59 11.72 -8.74
CA PRO A 143 -7.21 10.58 -8.13
C PRO A 143 -8.74 10.63 -8.28
N GLY A 144 -9.36 9.56 -8.78
CA GLY A 144 -10.81 9.47 -9.04
C GLY A 144 -11.29 9.97 -10.40
N ASP A 145 -10.45 10.62 -11.20
CA ASP A 145 -10.86 11.14 -12.52
C ASP A 145 -10.86 10.06 -13.61
N LYS A 146 -10.07 9.01 -13.43
CA LYS A 146 -10.02 7.84 -14.31
C LYS A 146 -10.15 6.56 -13.49
N PRO A 147 -11.13 5.70 -13.81
CA PRO A 147 -11.25 4.42 -13.13
C PRO A 147 -10.00 3.56 -13.38
N LEU A 148 -9.49 2.94 -12.32
CA LEU A 148 -8.36 2.02 -12.40
C LEU A 148 -8.84 0.62 -12.73
N PHE A 149 -8.08 -0.06 -13.59
CA PHE A 149 -8.20 -1.47 -13.90
C PHE A 149 -6.97 -2.23 -13.37
N TRP A 150 -7.03 -3.55 -13.32
CA TRP A 150 -5.89 -4.36 -12.88
C TRP A 150 -4.58 -4.03 -13.61
N THR A 151 -4.67 -3.77 -14.91
CA THR A 151 -3.52 -3.43 -15.75
C THR A 151 -2.87 -2.09 -15.42
N ASP A 152 -3.64 -1.16 -14.82
CA ASP A 152 -3.14 0.16 -14.43
C ASP A 152 -2.42 0.15 -13.07
N LEU A 153 -2.53 -0.95 -12.31
CA LEU A 153 -1.89 -1.07 -11.00
C LEU A 153 -0.39 -1.38 -11.15
N ILE A 154 0.40 -0.86 -10.23
CA ILE A 154 1.86 -0.98 -10.20
C ILE A 154 2.28 -1.91 -9.05
N THR A 155 3.17 -2.87 -9.33
CA THR A 155 3.75 -3.73 -8.29
C THR A 155 4.80 -2.95 -7.49
N PRO A 156 4.54 -2.66 -6.21
CA PRO A 156 5.45 -1.86 -5.41
C PRO A 156 6.69 -2.67 -4.97
N THR A 157 7.80 -1.97 -4.77
CA THR A 157 8.99 -2.55 -4.14
C THR A 157 8.80 -2.72 -2.63
N THR A 158 9.61 -3.57 -1.99
CA THR A 158 9.62 -3.76 -0.52
C THR A 158 9.82 -2.44 0.23
N LEU A 159 10.72 -1.59 -0.27
CA LEU A 159 11.04 -0.31 0.38
C LEU A 159 9.86 0.67 0.30
N GLU A 160 9.21 0.73 -0.86
CA GLU A 160 8.01 1.57 -1.06
C GLU A 160 6.87 1.13 -0.14
N LEU A 161 6.58 -0.17 -0.05
CA LEU A 161 5.53 -0.68 0.84
C LEU A 161 5.81 -0.37 2.30
N LYS A 162 7.05 -0.58 2.77
CA LYS A 162 7.45 -0.21 4.13
C LYS A 162 7.21 1.26 4.42
N ARG A 163 7.59 2.11 3.48
CA ARG A 163 7.41 3.56 3.60
C ARG A 163 5.93 3.92 3.62
N VAL A 164 5.16 3.44 2.65
CA VAL A 164 3.71 3.69 2.56
C VAL A 164 3.01 3.26 3.85
N PHE A 165 3.27 2.06 4.35
CA PHE A 165 2.64 1.58 5.58
C PHE A 165 3.05 2.39 6.81
N LYS A 166 4.31 2.82 6.90
CA LYS A 166 4.78 3.68 7.98
C LYS A 166 4.12 5.07 7.93
N ASP A 167 4.04 5.66 6.74
CA ASP A 167 3.46 6.98 6.54
C ASP A 167 1.94 6.95 6.80
N LEU A 168 1.25 5.89 6.36
CA LEU A 168 -0.17 5.67 6.66
C LEU A 168 -0.41 5.55 8.17
N LEU A 169 0.37 4.75 8.89
CA LEU A 169 0.25 4.64 10.34
C LEU A 169 0.44 5.97 11.04
N ASN A 170 1.47 6.72 10.68
CA ASN A 170 1.74 8.03 11.27
C ASN A 170 0.59 9.01 10.98
N SER A 171 0.07 9.01 9.76
CA SER A 171 -1.06 9.87 9.36
C SER A 171 -2.34 9.50 10.10
N ILE A 172 -2.67 8.22 10.22
CA ILE A 172 -3.84 7.75 10.98
C ILE A 172 -3.73 8.15 12.45
N VAL A 173 -2.56 7.91 13.06
CA VAL A 173 -2.32 8.28 14.47
C VAL A 173 -2.46 9.80 14.71
N SER A 174 -2.07 10.62 13.75
CA SER A 174 -2.07 12.08 13.91
C SER A 174 -3.39 12.75 13.54
N SER A 175 -4.19 12.19 12.65
CA SER A 175 -5.33 12.88 12.03
C SER A 175 -6.69 12.20 12.22
N ASP A 176 -6.74 10.90 12.49
CA ASP A 176 -8.02 10.22 12.67
C ASP A 176 -8.68 10.57 14.02
N THR A 177 -9.94 10.99 13.99
CA THR A 177 -10.67 11.44 15.18
C THR A 177 -11.58 10.37 15.77
N LYS A 178 -11.93 9.33 15.01
CA LYS A 178 -12.84 8.26 15.44
C LYS A 178 -12.11 7.14 16.15
N SER A 179 -10.94 6.77 15.66
CA SER A 179 -10.11 5.74 16.25
C SER A 179 -8.88 6.37 16.92
N THR A 180 -8.95 6.53 18.24
CA THR A 180 -7.91 7.26 18.99
C THR A 180 -6.88 6.35 19.64
N ARG A 181 -7.17 5.07 19.76
CA ARG A 181 -6.22 4.07 20.28
C ARG A 181 -5.42 3.47 19.13
N ARG A 182 -4.13 3.33 19.33
CA ARG A 182 -3.22 2.81 18.31
C ARG A 182 -3.57 1.40 17.84
N ASP A 183 -3.93 0.52 18.76
CA ASP A 183 -4.34 -0.86 18.43
C ASP A 183 -5.63 -0.87 17.61
N ASP A 184 -6.60 0.02 17.94
CA ASP A 184 -7.83 0.18 17.17
C ASP A 184 -7.52 0.69 15.76
N GLN A 185 -6.62 1.67 15.62
CA GLN A 185 -6.18 2.21 14.33
C GLN A 185 -5.49 1.15 13.46
N LEU A 186 -4.60 0.35 14.06
CA LEU A 186 -3.97 -0.80 13.38
C LEU A 186 -5.00 -1.83 12.92
N ASN A 187 -5.94 -2.15 13.80
CA ASN A 187 -7.02 -3.07 13.51
C ASN A 187 -7.90 -2.59 12.36
N GLN A 188 -8.23 -1.31 12.33
CA GLN A 188 -8.98 -0.67 11.26
C GLN A 188 -8.20 -0.69 9.93
N LEU A 189 -6.90 -0.41 9.97
CA LEU A 189 -6.05 -0.49 8.78
C LEU A 189 -5.98 -1.92 8.23
N CYS A 190 -5.93 -2.94 9.09
CA CYS A 190 -6.02 -4.33 8.66
C CYS A 190 -7.35 -4.65 7.96
N ASN A 191 -8.48 -4.12 8.42
CA ASN A 191 -9.77 -4.26 7.74
C ASN A 191 -9.71 -3.68 6.33
N ILE A 192 -9.16 -2.46 6.18
CA ILE A 192 -9.00 -1.81 4.87
C ILE A 192 -8.07 -2.60 3.95
N LEU A 193 -6.97 -3.15 4.48
CA LEU A 193 -6.06 -3.98 3.69
C LEU A 193 -6.73 -5.26 3.17
N LEU A 194 -7.57 -5.91 3.97
CA LEU A 194 -8.35 -7.07 3.51
C LEU A 194 -9.29 -6.69 2.36
N VAL A 195 -9.94 -5.54 2.45
CA VAL A 195 -10.78 -4.98 1.37
C VAL A 195 -9.96 -4.71 0.11
N LYS A 196 -8.78 -4.11 0.27
CA LYS A 196 -7.85 -3.87 -0.85
C LYS A 196 -7.46 -5.17 -1.54
N LEU A 197 -7.10 -6.19 -0.79
CA LEU A 197 -6.70 -7.50 -1.33
C LEU A 197 -7.84 -8.19 -2.07
N GLU A 198 -9.06 -8.16 -1.54
CA GLU A 198 -10.23 -8.72 -2.21
C GLU A 198 -10.62 -7.92 -3.47
N SER A 199 -10.47 -6.59 -3.45
CA SER A 199 -10.63 -5.75 -4.62
C SER A 199 -9.62 -6.09 -5.73
N ASP A 200 -8.35 -6.27 -5.36
CA ASP A 200 -7.28 -6.67 -6.28
C ASP A 200 -7.55 -8.05 -6.87
N LYS A 201 -7.95 -9.02 -6.03
CA LYS A 201 -8.27 -10.39 -6.46
C LYS A 201 -9.44 -10.41 -7.44
N ARG A 202 -10.49 -9.62 -7.19
CA ARG A 202 -11.60 -9.49 -8.12
C ARG A 202 -11.14 -8.90 -9.45
N ALA A 203 -10.41 -7.79 -9.43
CA ALA A 203 -9.93 -7.11 -10.62
C ALA A 203 -8.94 -7.96 -11.44
N LYS A 204 -8.13 -8.81 -10.78
CA LYS A 204 -7.21 -9.76 -11.42
C LYS A 204 -7.94 -10.90 -12.12
N ASN A 205 -8.99 -11.43 -11.50
CA ASN A 205 -9.67 -12.64 -11.96
C ASN A 205 -10.79 -12.36 -12.97
N VAL A 206 -11.30 -11.12 -13.04
CA VAL A 206 -12.40 -10.77 -13.95
C VAL A 206 -11.89 -9.72 -14.94
N PRO A 207 -11.77 -10.04 -16.24
CA PRO A 207 -11.30 -9.12 -17.26
C PRO A 207 -12.17 -7.85 -17.33
N ASN A 208 -11.54 -6.70 -17.55
CA ASN A 208 -12.20 -5.40 -17.74
C ASN A 208 -13.10 -4.94 -16.58
N VAL A 209 -12.84 -5.43 -15.36
CA VAL A 209 -13.52 -4.96 -14.16
C VAL A 209 -12.69 -3.88 -13.48
N GLN A 210 -13.33 -2.78 -13.13
CA GLN A 210 -12.71 -1.70 -12.38
C GLN A 210 -12.28 -2.17 -10.98
N VAL A 211 -11.13 -1.68 -10.55
CA VAL A 211 -10.67 -1.80 -9.16
C VAL A 211 -11.65 -1.06 -8.27
N ILE A 212 -12.21 -1.72 -7.28
CA ILE A 212 -13.15 -1.08 -6.34
C ILE A 212 -12.39 -0.19 -5.35
N PHE A 213 -11.25 -0.69 -4.86
CA PHE A 213 -10.41 0.03 -3.92
C PHE A 213 -9.56 1.07 -4.64
N GLN A 214 -10.15 2.22 -4.88
CA GLN A 214 -9.54 3.38 -5.50
C GLN A 214 -10.18 4.66 -4.98
N VAL A 215 -9.52 5.79 -5.21
CA VAL A 215 -10.08 7.10 -4.88
C VAL A 215 -11.22 7.46 -5.82
N GLU A 216 -12.22 8.10 -5.25
CA GLU A 216 -13.33 8.73 -5.98
C GLU A 216 -13.18 10.27 -5.91
N GLU A 217 -14.06 10.99 -6.57
CA GLU A 217 -14.03 12.46 -6.68
C GLU A 217 -14.00 13.21 -5.33
N THR A 218 -14.51 12.59 -4.27
CA THR A 218 -14.55 13.16 -2.93
C THR A 218 -14.20 12.11 -1.87
N GLU A 219 -13.73 12.59 -0.70
CA GLU A 219 -13.45 11.74 0.46
C GLU A 219 -14.67 10.90 0.87
N ILE A 220 -15.85 11.53 0.91
CA ILE A 220 -17.11 10.87 1.27
C ILE A 220 -17.45 9.75 0.27
N LYS A 221 -17.35 10.01 -1.04
CA LYS A 221 -17.63 8.99 -2.07
C LYS A 221 -16.64 7.82 -1.96
N THR A 222 -15.35 8.11 -1.76
CA THR A 222 -14.31 7.08 -1.56
C THR A 222 -14.63 6.22 -0.35
N ALA A 223 -14.89 6.85 0.80
CA ALA A 223 -15.17 6.15 2.04
C ALA A 223 -16.45 5.32 1.96
N THR A 224 -17.52 5.87 1.39
CA THR A 224 -18.79 5.16 1.20
C THR A 224 -18.59 3.90 0.35
N LYS A 225 -17.93 4.03 -0.81
CA LYS A 225 -17.68 2.90 -1.72
C LYS A 225 -16.84 1.79 -1.06
N ILE A 226 -15.81 2.16 -0.31
CA ILE A 226 -14.96 1.19 0.40
C ILE A 226 -15.72 0.52 1.54
N LYS A 227 -16.51 1.25 2.32
CA LYS A 227 -17.36 0.70 3.39
C LYS A 227 -18.43 -0.25 2.83
N GLU A 228 -19.13 0.14 1.76
CA GLU A 228 -20.11 -0.72 1.09
C GLU A 228 -19.47 -2.00 0.55
N TYR A 229 -18.28 -1.89 -0.04
CA TYR A 229 -17.57 -3.06 -0.51
C TYR A 229 -17.10 -3.95 0.64
N PHE A 230 -16.65 -3.38 1.75
CA PHE A 230 -16.35 -4.12 2.96
C PHE A 230 -17.53 -4.96 3.45
N GLU A 231 -18.73 -4.35 3.53
CA GLU A 231 -19.96 -5.05 3.89
C GLU A 231 -20.31 -6.18 2.88
N SER A 232 -20.06 -5.96 1.60
CA SER A 232 -20.22 -6.99 0.57
C SER A 232 -19.24 -8.14 0.77
N VAL A 233 -17.97 -7.85 1.04
CA VAL A 233 -16.92 -8.86 1.29
C VAL A 233 -17.25 -9.68 2.55
N LYS A 234 -17.72 -9.05 3.63
CA LYS A 234 -18.17 -9.78 4.84
C LYS A 234 -19.27 -10.80 4.54
N ARG A 235 -20.24 -10.43 3.70
CA ARG A 235 -21.34 -11.32 3.34
C ARG A 235 -20.95 -12.47 2.43
N THR A 236 -20.00 -12.22 1.51
CA THR A 236 -19.60 -13.21 0.50
C THR A 236 -18.41 -14.04 0.91
N GLN A 237 -17.56 -13.53 1.82
CA GLN A 237 -16.32 -14.13 2.32
C GLN A 237 -16.41 -14.28 3.85
N ASN A 238 -17.45 -14.98 4.32
CA ASN A 238 -17.72 -15.10 5.76
C ASN A 238 -16.50 -15.66 6.54
N ASP A 239 -15.75 -16.59 5.93
CA ASP A 239 -14.55 -17.18 6.55
C ASP A 239 -13.44 -16.17 6.80
N LEU A 240 -13.36 -15.11 5.98
CA LEU A 240 -12.34 -14.07 6.12
C LEU A 240 -12.49 -13.29 7.43
N PHE A 241 -13.73 -13.01 7.83
CA PHE A 241 -14.06 -12.26 9.04
C PHE A 241 -14.58 -13.15 10.18
N SER A 242 -14.63 -14.44 9.96
CA SER A 242 -15.07 -15.43 10.95
C SER A 242 -14.20 -15.36 12.20
N GLY A 243 -14.85 -15.28 13.38
CA GLY A 243 -14.16 -15.20 14.66
C GLY A 243 -13.54 -13.86 15.01
N ILE A 244 -13.58 -12.87 14.16
CA ILE A 244 -13.07 -11.53 14.41
C ILE A 244 -14.19 -10.68 15.04
N GLN A 245 -13.91 -10.06 16.19
CA GLN A 245 -14.92 -9.29 16.93
C GLN A 245 -15.18 -7.92 16.30
N ASP A 246 -14.15 -7.27 15.79
CA ASP A 246 -14.24 -5.95 15.18
C ASP A 246 -14.33 -6.07 13.65
N GLN A 247 -15.55 -5.96 13.14
CA GLN A 247 -15.91 -6.15 11.74
C GLN A 247 -16.46 -4.87 11.11
N GLU A 248 -15.97 -3.71 11.52
CA GLU A 248 -16.38 -2.41 10.97
C GLU A 248 -15.17 -1.60 10.54
N ILE A 249 -15.37 -0.72 9.56
CA ILE A 249 -14.40 0.34 9.24
C ILE A 249 -14.85 1.61 9.94
N ASN A 250 -14.25 1.87 11.10
CA ASN A 250 -14.52 3.03 11.94
C ASN A 250 -13.35 4.03 11.89
N LEU A 251 -13.09 4.56 10.70
CA LEU A 251 -12.15 5.65 10.45
C LEU A 251 -12.88 6.83 9.83
N ASP A 252 -12.29 8.02 9.93
CA ASP A 252 -12.77 9.22 9.24
C ASP A 252 -12.71 9.05 7.72
N ASP A 253 -13.62 9.71 7.01
CA ASP A 253 -13.70 9.59 5.56
C ASP A 253 -12.43 10.13 4.88
N ALA A 254 -11.81 11.18 5.43
CA ALA A 254 -10.51 11.68 5.00
C ALA A 254 -9.39 10.64 5.17
N THR A 255 -9.39 9.91 6.28
CA THR A 255 -8.42 8.85 6.56
C THR A 255 -8.58 7.69 5.57
N ILE A 256 -9.81 7.25 5.30
CA ILE A 256 -10.08 6.18 4.33
C ILE A 256 -9.65 6.63 2.92
N HIS A 257 -9.92 7.87 2.56
CA HIS A 257 -9.51 8.45 1.28
C HIS A 257 -7.99 8.47 1.14
N LEU A 258 -7.26 8.88 2.19
CA LEU A 258 -5.80 8.85 2.22
C LEU A 258 -5.24 7.42 2.02
N VAL A 259 -5.81 6.42 2.71
CA VAL A 259 -5.40 5.01 2.53
C VAL A 259 -5.67 4.54 1.10
N ALA A 260 -6.81 4.92 0.53
CA ALA A 260 -7.15 4.60 -0.85
C ALA A 260 -6.23 5.32 -1.86
N TYR A 261 -5.81 6.54 -1.56
CA TYR A 261 -4.85 7.29 -2.37
C TYR A 261 -3.48 6.59 -2.41
N GLU A 262 -2.96 6.19 -1.26
CA GLU A 262 -1.64 5.58 -1.15
C GLU A 262 -1.59 4.13 -1.68
N LEU A 263 -2.65 3.36 -1.52
CA LEU A 263 -2.69 1.94 -1.86
C LEU A 263 -3.49 1.61 -3.12
N GLY A 264 -4.38 2.51 -3.58
CA GLY A 264 -5.32 2.23 -4.66
C GLY A 264 -4.65 1.80 -5.97
N ASN A 265 -3.54 2.44 -6.32
CA ASN A 265 -2.76 2.14 -7.52
C ASN A 265 -1.70 1.03 -7.30
N LYS A 266 -1.59 0.45 -6.11
CA LYS A 266 -0.61 -0.61 -5.82
C LYS A 266 -1.19 -1.99 -6.09
N ARG A 267 -0.41 -2.86 -6.73
CA ARG A 267 -0.75 -4.26 -7.02
C ARG A 267 -0.21 -5.15 -5.91
N LEU A 268 -0.98 -5.29 -4.82
CA LEU A 268 -0.50 -6.04 -3.64
C LEU A 268 -0.42 -7.55 -3.88
N LEU A 269 -1.34 -8.12 -4.66
CA LEU A 269 -1.37 -9.57 -4.93
C LEU A 269 -0.18 -10.10 -5.75
N ASP A 270 0.49 -9.24 -6.52
CA ASP A 270 1.68 -9.63 -7.30
C ASP A 270 2.98 -9.25 -6.59
N THR A 271 2.88 -8.68 -5.40
CA THR A 271 4.06 -8.36 -4.57
C THR A 271 4.60 -9.65 -3.95
N SER A 272 5.92 -9.78 -3.87
CA SER A 272 6.52 -10.96 -3.24
C SER A 272 6.11 -11.07 -1.77
N ILE A 273 5.90 -12.31 -1.31
CA ILE A 273 5.51 -12.62 0.07
C ILE A 273 6.51 -12.02 1.06
N ASP A 274 7.80 -12.16 0.77
CA ASP A 274 8.87 -11.64 1.62
C ASP A 274 8.82 -10.10 1.72
N SER A 275 8.44 -9.42 0.62
CA SER A 275 8.24 -7.97 0.60
C SER A 275 7.07 -7.53 1.45
N LEU A 276 5.94 -8.21 1.34
CA LEU A 276 4.74 -7.93 2.13
C LEU A 276 4.93 -8.26 3.60
N ALA A 277 5.48 -9.45 3.91
CA ALA A 277 5.81 -9.84 5.28
C ALA A 277 6.73 -8.81 5.94
N THR A 278 7.73 -8.35 5.19
CA THR A 278 8.67 -7.31 5.65
C THR A 278 7.99 -5.95 5.81
N ALA A 279 7.05 -5.58 4.94
CA ALA A 279 6.28 -4.34 5.05
C ALA A 279 5.30 -4.39 6.24
N PHE A 280 4.61 -5.52 6.45
CA PHE A 280 3.73 -5.72 7.59
C PHE A 280 4.46 -5.75 8.95
N GLN A 281 5.78 -5.97 8.97
CA GLN A 281 6.57 -5.77 10.18
C GLN A 281 6.47 -4.34 10.74
N VAL A 282 6.23 -3.35 9.90
CA VAL A 282 6.01 -1.96 10.33
C VAL A 282 4.84 -1.87 11.29
N PHE A 283 3.73 -2.55 11.00
CA PHE A 283 2.55 -2.58 11.89
C PHE A 283 2.85 -3.21 13.24
N ARG A 284 3.73 -4.20 13.27
CA ARG A 284 4.11 -4.92 14.50
C ARG A 284 5.15 -4.20 15.34
N THR A 285 6.16 -3.60 14.71
CA THR A 285 7.21 -2.86 15.46
C THR A 285 6.61 -1.70 16.24
N GLU A 286 5.50 -1.20 15.77
CA GLU A 286 4.81 -0.09 16.40
C GLU A 286 3.80 -0.55 17.47
N SER A 287 3.20 -1.74 17.35
CA SER A 287 2.35 -2.33 18.41
C SER A 287 3.17 -2.95 19.54
N LEU A 288 4.38 -3.45 19.26
CA LEU A 288 5.29 -4.05 20.25
C LEU A 288 5.90 -3.09 21.30
N LYS A 289 5.68 -1.79 21.14
CA LYS A 289 5.95 -0.82 22.22
C LYS A 289 4.96 -0.95 23.38
N SER A 290 3.88 -1.74 23.22
CA SER A 290 2.98 -2.14 24.28
C SER A 290 3.45 -3.44 24.95
N GLU A 291 3.59 -3.44 26.22
CA GLU A 291 4.05 -4.28 27.32
C GLU A 291 4.02 -5.83 27.23
N GLU A 292 3.70 -6.52 26.13
CA GLU A 292 3.36 -7.95 26.14
C GLU A 292 4.44 -8.93 25.64
N GLY A 293 5.70 -8.53 25.47
CA GLY A 293 6.79 -9.49 25.22
C GLY A 293 6.65 -10.36 23.95
N GLN A 294 5.96 -9.87 22.92
CA GLN A 294 5.86 -10.55 21.63
C GLN A 294 7.15 -10.35 20.84
N TYR A 295 7.88 -11.42 20.57
CA TYR A 295 9.10 -11.39 19.78
C TYR A 295 8.86 -11.94 18.38
N PHE A 296 9.45 -11.26 17.42
CA PHE A 296 9.41 -11.66 16.02
C PHE A 296 10.47 -12.75 15.74
N THR A 297 10.05 -13.86 15.13
CA THR A 297 11.00 -14.88 14.69
C THR A 297 11.69 -14.44 13.39
N PRO A 298 13.02 -14.35 13.35
CA PRO A 298 13.75 -14.01 12.12
C PRO A 298 13.46 -15.01 11.00
N LEU A 299 13.24 -14.52 9.76
CA LEU A 299 12.94 -15.37 8.61
C LEU A 299 13.94 -16.50 8.36
N PRO A 300 15.27 -16.31 8.52
CA PRO A 300 16.23 -17.43 8.39
C PRO A 300 16.00 -18.55 9.39
N VAL A 301 15.58 -18.23 10.62
CA VAL A 301 15.25 -19.22 11.66
C VAL A 301 14.00 -19.99 11.25
N ILE A 302 12.94 -19.29 10.84
CA ILE A 302 11.69 -19.90 10.36
C ILE A 302 11.98 -20.85 9.20
N SER A 303 12.71 -20.40 8.19
CA SER A 303 13.05 -21.20 7.01
C SER A 303 13.86 -22.44 7.38
N SER A 304 14.80 -22.33 8.31
CA SER A 304 15.58 -23.47 8.79
C SER A 304 14.73 -24.48 9.54
N CYS A 305 13.85 -24.01 10.44
CA CYS A 305 12.94 -24.89 11.19
C CYS A 305 11.98 -25.64 10.28
N VAL A 306 11.37 -24.95 9.32
CA VAL A 306 10.39 -25.57 8.39
C VAL A 306 11.07 -26.58 7.45
N ARG A 307 12.30 -26.32 7.00
CA ARG A 307 13.08 -27.30 6.20
C ARG A 307 13.33 -28.60 6.94
N LEU A 308 13.52 -28.55 8.25
CA LEU A 308 13.75 -29.75 9.07
C LEU A 308 12.50 -30.65 9.17
N LEU A 309 11.31 -30.09 8.93
CA LEU A 309 10.05 -30.87 8.96
C LEU A 309 9.85 -31.74 7.73
N ASP A 310 10.52 -31.42 6.62
CA ASP A 310 10.38 -32.11 5.33
C ASP A 310 8.91 -32.32 4.91
N ILE A 311 8.12 -31.25 4.95
CA ILE A 311 6.67 -31.25 4.73
C ILE A 311 6.27 -32.05 3.51
N THR A 312 5.26 -32.92 3.67
CA THR A 312 4.68 -33.76 2.63
C THR A 312 3.26 -33.34 2.25
N TYR A 313 2.70 -33.98 1.26
CA TYR A 313 1.34 -33.69 0.79
C TYR A 313 0.27 -34.00 1.83
N ASP A 314 0.52 -35.00 2.71
CA ASP A 314 -0.42 -35.48 3.71
C ASP A 314 -0.31 -34.76 5.06
N ASP A 315 0.69 -33.90 5.22
CA ASP A 315 0.94 -33.21 6.50
C ASP A 315 -0.09 -32.14 6.77
N LYS A 316 -0.67 -32.20 7.97
CA LYS A 316 -1.57 -31.21 8.53
C LYS A 316 -0.84 -30.40 9.59
N ILE A 317 -0.70 -29.10 9.36
CA ILE A 317 0.22 -28.22 10.07
C ILE A 317 -0.56 -27.19 10.87
N ILE A 318 -0.19 -27.00 12.15
CA ILE A 318 -0.74 -25.94 12.98
C ILE A 318 0.34 -25.06 13.56
N ASP A 319 0.08 -23.74 13.57
CA ASP A 319 0.78 -22.78 14.41
C ASP A 319 -0.20 -22.25 15.48
N PRO A 320 -0.11 -22.73 16.72
CA PRO A 320 -1.02 -22.35 17.81
C PRO A 320 -0.75 -20.97 18.41
N ALA A 321 0.27 -20.26 17.93
CA ALA A 321 0.58 -18.86 18.26
C ALA A 321 1.11 -18.14 17.01
N CYS A 322 0.28 -18.09 15.96
CA CYS A 322 0.75 -17.87 14.60
C CYS A 322 1.29 -16.45 14.33
N GLY A 323 1.02 -15.49 15.20
CA GLY A 323 1.44 -14.12 14.98
C GLY A 323 0.94 -13.61 13.62
N SER A 324 1.83 -13.12 12.78
CA SER A 324 1.52 -12.71 11.38
C SER A 324 1.55 -13.86 10.37
N GLY A 325 1.60 -15.12 10.83
CA GLY A 325 1.55 -16.29 9.96
C GLY A 325 2.87 -16.68 9.27
N ALA A 326 4.00 -16.15 9.71
CA ALA A 326 5.27 -16.35 9.03
C ALA A 326 5.69 -17.83 8.90
N PHE A 327 5.45 -18.67 9.92
CA PHE A 327 5.67 -20.11 9.82
C PHE A 327 4.76 -20.78 8.80
N LEU A 328 3.46 -20.46 8.79
CA LEU A 328 2.50 -21.01 7.84
C LEU A 328 2.84 -20.64 6.40
N LEU A 329 3.26 -19.39 6.18
CA LEU A 329 3.72 -18.89 4.89
C LEU A 329 4.94 -19.65 4.39
N GLU A 330 5.91 -19.89 5.25
CA GLU A 330 7.12 -20.62 4.90
C GLU A 330 6.82 -22.11 4.64
N CYS A 331 5.90 -22.72 5.40
CA CYS A 331 5.43 -24.08 5.12
C CYS A 331 4.83 -24.19 3.72
N PHE A 332 3.99 -23.25 3.31
CA PHE A 332 3.42 -23.23 1.96
C PHE A 332 4.48 -23.02 0.88
N LYS A 333 5.41 -22.10 1.12
CA LYS A 333 6.52 -21.83 0.19
C LYS A 333 7.37 -23.08 -0.03
N GLN A 334 7.73 -23.78 1.02
CA GLN A 334 8.52 -25.01 0.92
C GLN A 334 7.76 -26.17 0.32
N PHE A 335 6.46 -26.30 0.62
CA PHE A 335 5.58 -27.24 -0.05
C PHE A 335 5.61 -27.01 -1.59
N LYS A 336 5.44 -25.77 -2.06
CA LYS A 336 5.53 -25.43 -3.48
C LYS A 336 6.90 -25.69 -4.08
N GLN A 337 7.98 -25.49 -3.34
CA GLN A 337 9.34 -25.82 -3.79
C GLN A 337 9.57 -27.30 -3.93
N LYS A 338 8.99 -28.11 -3.04
CA LYS A 338 9.08 -29.58 -3.07
C LYS A 338 8.23 -30.19 -4.19
N TYR A 339 7.09 -29.55 -4.50
CA TYR A 339 6.15 -30.00 -5.55
C TYR A 339 6.03 -28.95 -6.67
N PRO A 340 7.08 -28.72 -7.47
CA PRO A 340 7.13 -27.60 -8.41
C PRO A 340 6.16 -27.75 -9.61
N THR A 341 5.66 -28.97 -9.85
CA THR A 341 4.70 -29.26 -10.92
C THR A 341 3.23 -29.13 -10.49
N ILE A 342 2.98 -28.86 -9.19
CA ILE A 342 1.61 -28.66 -8.70
C ILE A 342 1.03 -27.38 -9.32
N ASP A 343 -0.18 -27.44 -9.83
CA ASP A 343 -0.82 -26.23 -10.32
C ASP A 343 -1.23 -25.28 -9.17
N ALA A 344 -1.50 -24.01 -9.51
CA ALA A 344 -1.80 -23.00 -8.52
C ALA A 344 -3.12 -23.29 -7.74
N GLY A 345 -4.09 -23.93 -8.40
CA GLY A 345 -5.38 -24.30 -7.80
C GLY A 345 -5.22 -25.42 -6.78
N ASP A 346 -4.45 -26.45 -7.13
CA ASP A 346 -4.18 -27.60 -6.25
C ASP A 346 -3.30 -27.19 -5.06
N ALA A 347 -2.30 -26.36 -5.29
CA ALA A 347 -1.48 -25.81 -4.21
C ALA A 347 -2.31 -25.00 -3.21
N LYS A 348 -3.24 -24.19 -3.72
CA LYS A 348 -4.20 -23.46 -2.91
C LYS A 348 -5.12 -24.38 -2.12
N ALA A 349 -5.69 -25.40 -2.79
CA ALA A 349 -6.57 -26.37 -2.15
C ALA A 349 -5.84 -27.18 -1.06
N TRP A 350 -4.54 -27.44 -1.26
CA TRP A 350 -3.69 -28.02 -0.21
C TRP A 350 -3.57 -27.07 0.99
N ALA A 351 -3.15 -25.83 0.78
CA ALA A 351 -2.98 -24.88 1.87
C ALA A 351 -4.28 -24.68 2.68
N GLN A 352 -5.42 -24.60 2.00
CA GLN A 352 -6.74 -24.48 2.62
C GLN A 352 -7.13 -25.66 3.51
N ARG A 353 -6.62 -26.84 3.26
CA ARG A 353 -6.94 -28.06 4.01
C ARG A 353 -5.89 -28.41 5.06
N HIS A 354 -4.67 -27.90 4.91
CA HIS A 354 -3.52 -28.40 5.66
C HIS A 354 -2.85 -27.34 6.55
N LEU A 355 -3.09 -26.04 6.35
CA LEU A 355 -2.50 -24.98 7.15
C LEU A 355 -3.50 -24.39 8.15
N TYR A 356 -3.16 -24.41 9.42
CA TYR A 356 -3.98 -23.96 10.53
C TYR A 356 -3.22 -22.97 11.40
N GLY A 357 -3.86 -21.87 11.77
CA GLY A 357 -3.30 -20.86 12.66
C GLY A 357 -4.25 -20.46 13.77
N VAL A 358 -3.74 -20.24 14.95
CA VAL A 358 -4.48 -19.67 16.07
C VAL A 358 -3.67 -18.53 16.66
N ASP A 359 -4.30 -17.42 16.96
CA ASP A 359 -3.68 -16.35 17.74
C ASP A 359 -4.71 -15.70 18.66
N LYS A 360 -4.25 -15.19 19.80
CA LYS A 360 -5.09 -14.49 20.77
C LYS A 360 -5.35 -13.04 20.38
N ASP A 361 -4.48 -12.47 19.56
CA ASP A 361 -4.56 -11.11 19.05
C ASP A 361 -5.26 -11.08 17.69
N GLN A 362 -6.36 -10.34 17.60
CA GLN A 362 -7.13 -10.22 16.36
C GLN A 362 -6.38 -9.53 15.24
N ILE A 363 -5.43 -8.63 15.54
CA ILE A 363 -4.59 -7.98 14.52
C ILE A 363 -3.69 -9.04 13.86
N ASN A 364 -3.09 -9.90 14.66
CA ASN A 364 -2.29 -11.03 14.17
C ASN A 364 -3.12 -11.96 13.28
N VAL A 365 -4.34 -12.31 13.69
CA VAL A 365 -5.25 -13.13 12.88
C VAL A 365 -5.56 -12.47 11.55
N LYS A 366 -5.87 -11.16 11.53
CA LYS A 366 -6.12 -10.41 10.30
C LYS A 366 -4.90 -10.35 9.38
N LEU A 367 -3.72 -10.10 9.94
CA LEU A 367 -2.47 -10.08 9.18
C LEU A 367 -2.16 -11.45 8.59
N THR A 368 -2.31 -12.53 9.36
CA THR A 368 -2.13 -13.91 8.85
C THR A 368 -3.11 -14.19 7.72
N LYS A 369 -4.39 -13.85 7.87
CA LYS A 369 -5.40 -14.00 6.80
C LYS A 369 -5.02 -13.20 5.55
N ALA A 370 -4.62 -11.95 5.71
CA ALA A 370 -4.17 -11.12 4.59
C ALA A 370 -2.99 -11.75 3.84
N MET A 371 -2.00 -12.26 4.56
CA MET A 371 -0.84 -12.91 3.97
C MET A 371 -1.20 -14.21 3.24
N LEU A 372 -2.08 -15.04 3.80
CA LEU A 372 -2.55 -16.27 3.16
C LEU A 372 -3.40 -15.96 1.90
N ILE A 373 -4.19 -14.89 1.89
CA ILE A 373 -4.92 -14.42 0.68
C ILE A 373 -3.93 -14.09 -0.44
N ILE A 374 -2.85 -13.41 -0.13
CA ILE A 374 -1.81 -13.04 -1.10
C ILE A 374 -1.15 -14.29 -1.70
N LEU A 375 -0.96 -15.32 -0.89
CA LEU A 375 -0.50 -16.64 -1.37
C LEU A 375 -1.52 -17.36 -2.25
N GLY A 376 -2.75 -16.87 -2.29
CA GLY A 376 -3.84 -17.52 -3.01
C GLY A 376 -4.59 -18.57 -2.20
N ASP A 377 -4.25 -18.77 -0.93
CA ASP A 377 -4.85 -19.76 -0.03
C ASP A 377 -6.31 -19.43 0.35
N GLY A 378 -6.64 -18.16 0.55
CA GLY A 378 -7.99 -17.79 1.02
C GLY A 378 -8.20 -17.91 2.54
N SER A 379 -7.18 -18.18 3.34
CA SER A 379 -7.11 -18.00 4.80
C SER A 379 -8.15 -18.74 5.65
N THR A 380 -8.59 -19.90 5.22
CA THR A 380 -9.78 -20.61 5.76
C THR A 380 -9.63 -21.02 7.24
N HIS A 381 -8.42 -21.42 7.66
CA HIS A 381 -8.20 -22.02 8.98
C HIS A 381 -7.32 -21.16 9.91
N THR A 382 -7.55 -19.85 9.92
CA THR A 382 -6.92 -18.94 10.87
C THR A 382 -7.96 -18.40 11.86
N TYR A 383 -7.77 -18.67 13.15
CA TYR A 383 -8.77 -18.44 14.19
C TYR A 383 -8.28 -17.52 15.29
N LEU A 384 -9.17 -16.67 15.79
CA LEU A 384 -8.97 -15.94 17.03
C LEU A 384 -9.24 -16.86 18.21
N GLY A 385 -8.30 -16.95 19.15
CA GLY A 385 -8.52 -17.71 20.38
C GLY A 385 -7.26 -17.96 21.19
N ASP A 386 -7.45 -18.50 22.39
CA ASP A 386 -6.39 -18.89 23.29
C ASP A 386 -6.14 -20.41 23.18
N SER A 387 -5.06 -20.79 22.53
CA SER A 387 -4.72 -22.19 22.24
C SER A 387 -4.51 -23.04 23.49
N ILE A 388 -4.17 -22.44 24.63
CA ILE A 388 -3.88 -23.14 25.89
C ILE A 388 -5.17 -23.39 26.65
N ARG A 389 -6.19 -22.54 26.53
CA ARG A 389 -7.43 -22.61 27.33
C ARG A 389 -8.55 -23.35 26.60
N ARG A 390 -8.31 -24.57 26.17
CA ARG A 390 -9.25 -25.40 25.40
C ARG A 390 -10.64 -25.52 26.04
N ASN A 391 -10.69 -25.60 27.37
CA ASN A 391 -11.93 -25.67 28.17
C ASN A 391 -12.83 -24.42 28.00
N LEU A 392 -12.28 -23.29 27.54
CA LEU A 392 -13.01 -22.05 27.34
C LEU A 392 -13.44 -21.84 25.89
N TRP A 393 -12.99 -22.70 24.95
CA TRP A 393 -13.25 -22.50 23.53
C TRP A 393 -14.75 -22.43 23.19
N ASN A 394 -15.55 -23.38 23.68
CA ASN A 394 -17.00 -23.41 23.45
C ASN A 394 -17.71 -22.14 23.93
N LYS A 395 -17.18 -21.50 24.97
CA LYS A 395 -17.78 -20.30 25.56
C LYS A 395 -17.38 -19.01 24.86
N TYR A 396 -16.10 -18.87 24.56
CA TYR A 396 -15.54 -17.60 24.08
C TYR A 396 -15.12 -17.62 22.61
N TRP A 397 -14.80 -18.79 22.05
CA TRP A 397 -14.34 -18.97 20.68
C TRP A 397 -15.03 -20.18 20.02
N PRO A 398 -16.38 -20.13 19.83
CA PRO A 398 -17.14 -21.29 19.36
C PRO A 398 -16.71 -21.77 17.97
N GLN A 399 -16.22 -20.89 17.12
CA GLN A 399 -15.73 -21.26 15.79
C GLN A 399 -14.39 -22.01 15.88
N LEU A 400 -13.47 -21.58 16.77
CA LEU A 400 -12.24 -22.31 17.06
C LEU A 400 -12.57 -23.71 17.59
N ALA A 401 -13.52 -23.81 18.53
CA ALA A 401 -13.98 -25.08 19.07
C ALA A 401 -14.54 -25.98 17.97
N ALA A 402 -15.47 -25.48 17.16
CA ALA A 402 -16.09 -26.27 16.09
C ALA A 402 -15.07 -26.77 15.07
N SER A 403 -14.04 -25.98 14.79
CA SER A 403 -13.05 -26.30 13.74
C SER A 403 -11.90 -27.14 14.24
N LEU A 404 -11.44 -26.99 15.49
CA LEU A 404 -10.19 -27.62 15.96
C LEU A 404 -10.37 -28.63 17.10
N GLN A 405 -11.53 -28.72 17.72
CA GLN A 405 -11.70 -29.55 18.92
C GLN A 405 -11.37 -31.04 18.69
N ASN A 406 -11.68 -31.53 17.48
CA ASN A 406 -11.49 -32.95 17.10
C ASN A 406 -10.40 -33.12 16.03
N GLU A 407 -9.65 -32.07 15.70
CA GLU A 407 -8.60 -32.14 14.70
C GLU A 407 -7.31 -32.73 15.27
N SER A 408 -6.61 -33.47 14.42
CA SER A 408 -5.27 -33.98 14.66
C SER A 408 -4.29 -33.37 13.65
N PHE A 409 -3.10 -33.05 14.11
CA PHE A 409 -2.04 -32.44 13.32
C PHE A 409 -0.83 -33.35 13.29
N THR A 410 -0.16 -33.42 12.14
CA THR A 410 1.10 -34.18 11.99
C THR A 410 2.30 -33.30 12.35
N CYS A 411 2.19 -31.97 12.12
CA CYS A 411 3.25 -31.02 12.39
C CYS A 411 2.74 -29.82 13.21
N ILE A 412 3.56 -29.39 14.16
CA ILE A 412 3.35 -28.16 14.91
C ILE A 412 4.56 -27.25 14.68
N VAL A 413 4.31 -26.03 14.25
CA VAL A 413 5.31 -24.98 14.08
C VAL A 413 4.92 -23.79 14.92
N THR A 414 5.76 -23.31 15.82
CA THR A 414 5.38 -22.17 16.66
C THR A 414 6.56 -21.52 17.36
N ASN A 415 6.45 -20.22 17.58
CA ASN A 415 7.28 -19.48 18.52
C ASN A 415 6.34 -18.79 19.52
N PRO A 416 5.98 -19.45 20.64
CA PRO A 416 5.01 -18.90 21.59
C PRO A 416 5.57 -17.67 22.30
N PRO A 417 4.72 -16.75 22.79
CA PRO A 417 5.17 -15.55 23.47
C PRO A 417 5.90 -15.86 24.79
N PHE A 418 7.00 -15.14 25.04
CA PHE A 418 7.83 -15.25 26.23
C PHE A 418 7.41 -14.23 27.27
N GLY A 419 6.35 -14.45 28.02
CA GLY A 419 5.86 -13.48 29.01
C GLY A 419 5.92 -13.98 30.45
N LYS A 420 6.41 -13.14 31.36
CA LYS A 420 6.40 -13.39 32.82
C LYS A 420 4.97 -13.43 33.41
N ASN A 421 3.97 -12.93 32.67
CA ASN A 421 2.60 -12.75 33.15
C ASN A 421 1.58 -13.75 32.57
N LEU A 422 2.02 -14.71 31.76
CA LEU A 422 1.14 -15.77 31.25
C LEU A 422 0.82 -16.76 32.37
N LYS A 423 -0.26 -16.52 33.08
CA LYS A 423 -0.77 -17.48 34.07
C LYS A 423 -1.50 -18.59 33.33
N ILE A 424 -0.91 -19.79 33.34
CA ILE A 424 -1.58 -21.02 32.94
C ILE A 424 -2.27 -21.53 34.20
N SER A 425 -3.60 -21.49 34.25
CA SER A 425 -4.34 -22.18 35.30
C SER A 425 -4.32 -23.67 34.98
N ALA A 426 -3.61 -24.44 35.78
CA ALA A 426 -3.75 -25.89 35.80
C ALA A 426 -5.16 -26.25 36.29
N LYS A 427 -6.10 -26.46 35.35
CA LYS A 427 -7.32 -27.26 35.56
C LYS A 427 -7.85 -27.71 34.22
#